data_a61bbdc590b6a1181c772f7946575a22
#
_entry.id   a61bbdc590b6a1181c772f7946575a22
#
_cell.length_a   1.000
_cell.length_b   1.000
_cell.length_c   1.000
_cell.angle_alpha   90.00
_cell.angle_beta   90.00
_cell.angle_gamma   90.00
#
_symmetry.space_group_name_H-M   'P 1'
#
loop_
_entity.id
_entity.type
_entity.pdbx_description
1 polymer ?
#
loop_
_entity_poly.entity_id
_entity_poly.type
_entity_poly.pdbx_seq_one_letter_code
_entity_poly.pdbx_strand_id
1 'polypeptide(L)'
;MVKLAIYPDNFTEELETTIQTIVNLADDADMKAIIVNQSVPGTTEAFRKIKEIRPDILCIAGEAHEDLNEIGSAADLVCNNDFVARGYLIIRTAHELGCDTFVHISFPRHLAYETMSRRIAVMKAACEEFGMKFEMETAPDPTSDVGVAGAQAYILEKVPEWSKTYGEKAAYFCTNDAHTEPLLKQLLQYGGYFIEADLPSPLMGYPGALGIDLTAEAGDFQKILAKVEDAICEAGGAGRFGTWAYSYGYTTTAGLAQHALNVINGESELCDIDDIAKAYHEFSPEASWNGSNYTNATTGVKADNTFLVYQDTYIMGDPGWFMGSTSVEVPEKYFTVK
;
A
#
# COMPACT_ATOMS: atom_id res chain seq x y z
N MET A 1 4.88 -13.60 -24.13
CA MET A 1 5.95 -12.57 -24.02
C MET A 1 5.44 -11.42 -23.18
N VAL A 2 6.22 -10.85 -22.26
CA VAL A 2 5.85 -9.65 -21.48
C VAL A 2 6.52 -8.45 -22.14
N LYS A 3 5.77 -7.37 -22.31
CA LYS A 3 6.27 -6.05 -22.69
C LYS A 3 6.18 -5.11 -21.52
N LEU A 4 7.19 -4.29 -21.29
CA LEU A 4 7.19 -3.25 -20.27
C LEU A 4 7.10 -1.89 -20.95
N ALA A 5 6.25 -1.03 -20.42
CA ALA A 5 6.17 0.38 -20.78
C ALA A 5 6.20 1.23 -19.50
N ILE A 6 6.76 2.41 -19.58
CA ILE A 6 6.87 3.35 -18.47
C ILE A 6 6.17 4.63 -18.92
N TYR A 7 5.16 5.06 -18.18
CA TYR A 7 4.55 6.36 -18.34
C TYR A 7 5.45 7.45 -17.70
N PRO A 8 5.26 8.75 -18.03
CA PRO A 8 6.09 9.82 -17.50
C PRO A 8 6.04 9.92 -15.96
N ASP A 9 7.17 10.25 -15.33
CA ASP A 9 7.22 10.50 -13.88
C ASP A 9 6.32 11.68 -13.48
N ASN A 10 6.20 12.69 -14.38
CA ASN A 10 5.34 13.85 -14.18
C ASN A 10 3.94 13.63 -14.81
N PHE A 11 3.35 12.47 -14.55
CA PHE A 11 2.07 12.04 -15.14
C PHE A 11 0.91 13.01 -14.88
N THR A 12 0.95 13.80 -13.81
CA THR A 12 -0.09 14.79 -13.50
C THR A 12 -0.11 15.97 -14.49
N GLU A 13 1.04 16.32 -15.06
CA GLU A 13 1.18 17.36 -16.09
C GLU A 13 1.20 16.76 -17.50
N GLU A 14 1.60 15.50 -17.64
CA GLU A 14 1.73 14.78 -18.91
C GLU A 14 0.62 13.73 -19.12
N LEU A 15 -0.61 14.10 -18.78
CA LEU A 15 -1.77 13.20 -18.81
C LEU A 15 -1.97 12.53 -20.17
N GLU A 16 -1.93 13.30 -21.27
CA GLU A 16 -2.14 12.75 -22.61
C GLU A 16 -1.01 11.78 -23.02
N THR A 17 0.22 12.08 -22.65
CA THR A 17 1.36 11.16 -22.87
C THR A 17 1.17 9.86 -22.12
N THR A 18 0.66 9.92 -20.89
CA THR A 18 0.34 8.74 -20.07
C THR A 18 -0.74 7.89 -20.75
N ILE A 19 -1.85 8.51 -21.15
CA ILE A 19 -2.95 7.83 -21.88
C ILE A 19 -2.40 7.14 -23.13
N GLN A 20 -1.65 7.89 -23.95
CA GLN A 20 -1.15 7.37 -25.23
C GLN A 20 -0.14 6.23 -25.03
N THR A 21 0.69 6.31 -24.00
CA THR A 21 1.65 5.23 -23.64
C THR A 21 0.91 3.91 -23.35
N ILE A 22 -0.20 3.98 -22.64
CA ILE A 22 -1.00 2.80 -22.29
C ILE A 22 -1.74 2.29 -23.55
N VAL A 23 -2.39 3.19 -24.31
CA VAL A 23 -3.16 2.83 -25.51
C VAL A 23 -2.27 2.17 -26.58
N ASN A 24 -1.05 2.65 -26.78
CA ASN A 24 -0.13 2.09 -27.78
C ASN A 24 0.25 0.63 -27.52
N LEU A 25 0.08 0.12 -26.31
CA LEU A 25 0.28 -1.31 -26.02
C LEU A 25 -0.73 -2.18 -26.78
N ALA A 26 -1.92 -1.66 -27.06
CA ALA A 26 -2.95 -2.38 -27.82
C ALA A 26 -2.68 -2.52 -29.33
N ASP A 27 -1.69 -1.80 -29.88
CA ASP A 27 -1.27 -1.92 -31.28
C ASP A 27 -0.63 -3.28 -31.58
N ASP A 28 -0.14 -3.97 -30.56
CA ASP A 28 0.38 -5.33 -30.73
C ASP A 28 -0.78 -6.33 -30.91
N ALA A 29 -0.81 -6.96 -32.06
CA ALA A 29 -1.85 -7.94 -32.41
C ALA A 29 -1.91 -9.14 -31.44
N ASP A 30 -0.78 -9.48 -30.81
CA ASP A 30 -0.66 -10.60 -29.88
C ASP A 30 -0.96 -10.20 -28.42
N MET A 31 -1.24 -8.91 -28.15
CA MET A 31 -1.58 -8.43 -26.81
C MET A 31 -2.89 -9.07 -26.32
N LYS A 32 -2.87 -9.61 -25.11
CA LYS A 32 -4.01 -10.27 -24.47
C LYS A 32 -4.44 -9.62 -23.18
N ALA A 33 -3.49 -9.00 -22.45
CA ALA A 33 -3.77 -8.28 -21.23
C ALA A 33 -2.86 -7.05 -21.12
N ILE A 34 -3.38 -5.96 -20.57
CA ILE A 34 -2.64 -4.75 -20.23
C ILE A 34 -2.86 -4.49 -18.75
N ILE A 35 -1.78 -4.51 -17.98
CA ILE A 35 -1.79 -4.26 -16.54
C ILE A 35 -1.12 -2.91 -16.29
N VAL A 36 -1.82 -2.00 -15.63
CA VAL A 36 -1.26 -0.72 -15.18
C VAL A 36 -1.16 -0.74 -13.66
N ASN A 37 0.06 -0.69 -13.16
CA ASN A 37 0.35 -0.67 -11.72
C ASN A 37 1.56 0.27 -11.45
N GLN A 38 1.39 1.40 -10.84
CA GLN A 38 0.21 2.10 -10.28
C GLN A 38 -0.71 2.65 -11.38
N SER A 39 -2.03 2.55 -11.21
CA SER A 39 -2.99 3.11 -12.16
C SER A 39 -3.19 4.61 -11.87
N VAL A 40 -2.28 5.41 -12.44
CA VAL A 40 -2.26 6.87 -12.31
C VAL A 40 -3.37 7.55 -13.13
N PRO A 41 -3.67 8.84 -12.88
CA PRO A 41 -4.65 9.59 -13.66
C PRO A 41 -4.46 9.44 -15.17
N GLY A 42 -5.55 9.17 -15.87
CA GLY A 42 -5.58 8.84 -17.30
C GLY A 42 -5.71 7.36 -17.63
N THR A 43 -5.52 6.46 -16.66
CA THR A 43 -5.66 5.00 -16.87
C THR A 43 -7.08 4.62 -17.26
N THR A 44 -8.10 5.18 -16.61
CA THR A 44 -9.52 4.96 -16.95
C THR A 44 -9.82 5.31 -18.40
N GLU A 45 -9.36 6.47 -18.83
CA GLU A 45 -9.58 6.92 -20.22
C GLU A 45 -8.81 6.04 -21.22
N ALA A 46 -7.59 5.64 -20.89
CA ALA A 46 -6.81 4.72 -21.72
C ALA A 46 -7.53 3.37 -21.89
N PHE A 47 -8.08 2.81 -20.81
CA PHE A 47 -8.82 1.55 -20.87
C PHE A 47 -10.11 1.68 -21.68
N ARG A 48 -10.85 2.78 -21.57
CA ARG A 48 -12.02 3.05 -22.43
C ARG A 48 -11.63 3.07 -23.91
N LYS A 49 -10.56 3.78 -24.28
CA LYS A 49 -10.04 3.80 -25.66
C LYS A 49 -9.59 2.42 -26.14
N ILE A 50 -8.92 1.64 -25.31
CA ILE A 50 -8.52 0.27 -25.65
C ILE A 50 -9.76 -0.60 -25.89
N LYS A 51 -10.77 -0.54 -25.04
CA LYS A 51 -11.99 -1.33 -25.18
C LYS A 51 -12.80 -0.98 -26.45
N GLU A 52 -12.71 0.25 -26.93
CA GLU A 52 -13.31 0.66 -28.22
C GLU A 52 -12.66 -0.01 -29.44
N ILE A 53 -11.33 -0.19 -29.41
CA ILE A 53 -10.55 -0.72 -30.55
C ILE A 53 -10.20 -2.20 -30.42
N ARG A 54 -9.98 -2.68 -29.21
CA ARG A 54 -9.56 -4.05 -28.85
C ARG A 54 -10.30 -4.55 -27.61
N PRO A 55 -11.63 -4.81 -27.72
CA PRO A 55 -12.43 -5.29 -26.58
C PRO A 55 -11.99 -6.66 -26.04
N ASP A 56 -11.16 -7.39 -26.80
CA ASP A 56 -10.60 -8.69 -26.46
C ASP A 56 -9.42 -8.62 -25.48
N ILE A 57 -8.83 -7.45 -25.27
CA ILE A 57 -7.71 -7.28 -24.32
C ILE A 57 -8.25 -7.13 -22.92
N LEU A 58 -7.72 -7.91 -21.97
CA LEU A 58 -7.98 -7.71 -20.54
C LEU A 58 -7.29 -6.43 -20.06
N CYS A 59 -8.06 -5.52 -19.47
CA CYS A 59 -7.59 -4.29 -18.86
C CYS A 59 -7.61 -4.43 -17.35
N ILE A 60 -6.44 -4.46 -16.72
CA ILE A 60 -6.29 -4.70 -15.28
C ILE A 60 -5.61 -3.50 -14.63
N ALA A 61 -6.24 -2.96 -13.59
CA ALA A 61 -5.71 -1.85 -12.80
C ALA A 61 -5.20 -2.35 -11.44
N GLY A 62 -3.97 -2.01 -11.09
CA GLY A 62 -3.41 -2.19 -9.76
C GLY A 62 -3.11 -0.85 -9.11
N GLU A 63 -3.31 -0.73 -7.79
CA GLU A 63 -2.99 0.45 -7.00
C GLU A 63 -3.52 1.76 -7.64
N ALA A 64 -4.84 1.83 -7.81
CA ALA A 64 -5.49 2.93 -8.51
C ALA A 64 -5.41 4.25 -7.71
N HIS A 65 -4.98 5.31 -8.39
CA HIS A 65 -4.99 6.70 -7.92
C HIS A 65 -6.24 7.46 -8.39
N GLU A 66 -7.04 6.84 -9.25
CA GLU A 66 -8.35 7.34 -9.69
C GLU A 66 -9.46 6.78 -8.78
N ASP A 67 -10.66 7.36 -8.86
CA ASP A 67 -11.82 6.85 -8.11
C ASP A 67 -12.11 5.39 -8.49
N LEU A 68 -12.28 4.53 -7.49
CA LEU A 68 -12.43 3.08 -7.71
C LEU A 68 -13.70 2.72 -8.51
N ASN A 69 -14.77 3.54 -8.42
CA ASN A 69 -15.97 3.32 -9.22
C ASN A 69 -15.73 3.71 -10.69
N GLU A 70 -14.97 4.79 -10.91
CA GLU A 70 -14.64 5.25 -12.26
C GLU A 70 -13.73 4.25 -12.98
N ILE A 71 -12.61 3.87 -12.37
CA ILE A 71 -11.69 2.93 -13.00
C ILE A 71 -12.31 1.52 -13.11
N GLY A 72 -13.12 1.09 -12.14
CA GLY A 72 -13.85 -0.16 -12.18
C GLY A 72 -14.89 -0.21 -13.31
N SER A 73 -15.38 0.95 -13.77
CA SER A 73 -16.28 1.02 -14.94
C SER A 73 -15.58 0.78 -16.29
N ALA A 74 -14.25 0.88 -16.34
CA ALA A 74 -13.44 0.75 -17.55
C ALA A 74 -12.51 -0.46 -17.56
N ALA A 75 -12.12 -0.95 -16.39
CA ALA A 75 -11.26 -2.12 -16.21
C ALA A 75 -12.09 -3.41 -16.15
N ASP A 76 -11.49 -4.53 -16.56
CA ASP A 76 -12.06 -5.86 -16.33
C ASP A 76 -11.79 -6.33 -14.89
N LEU A 77 -10.68 -5.89 -14.30
CA LEU A 77 -10.31 -6.17 -12.91
C LEU A 77 -9.58 -4.97 -12.32
N VAL A 78 -9.91 -4.63 -11.08
CA VAL A 78 -9.18 -3.67 -10.25
C VAL A 78 -8.75 -4.35 -8.97
N CYS A 79 -7.45 -4.28 -8.63
CA CYS A 79 -6.91 -4.74 -7.35
C CYS A 79 -6.19 -3.59 -6.67
N ASN A 80 -6.71 -3.15 -5.53
CA ASN A 80 -6.13 -2.04 -4.79
C ASN A 80 -5.71 -2.46 -3.39
N ASN A 81 -4.85 -1.67 -2.75
CA ASN A 81 -4.50 -1.84 -1.36
C ASN A 81 -5.75 -1.63 -0.48
N ASP A 82 -5.99 -2.53 0.45
CA ASP A 82 -7.14 -2.42 1.36
C ASP A 82 -6.86 -1.40 2.47
N PHE A 83 -7.01 -0.13 2.14
CA PHE A 83 -6.87 0.93 3.11
C PHE A 83 -7.91 0.85 4.23
N VAL A 84 -9.10 0.29 3.98
CA VAL A 84 -10.18 0.20 4.97
C VAL A 84 -9.89 -0.88 6.01
N ALA A 85 -9.65 -2.13 5.58
CA ALA A 85 -9.28 -3.22 6.50
C ALA A 85 -8.00 -2.89 7.26
N ARG A 86 -6.98 -2.37 6.57
CA ARG A 86 -5.71 -1.94 7.19
C ARG A 86 -5.90 -0.82 8.21
N GLY A 87 -6.87 0.07 8.01
CA GLY A 87 -7.21 1.07 9.02
C GLY A 87 -7.52 0.46 10.38
N TYR A 88 -8.26 -0.64 10.40
CA TYR A 88 -8.54 -1.41 11.63
C TYR A 88 -7.34 -2.25 12.07
N LEU A 89 -6.71 -2.99 11.15
CA LEU A 89 -5.65 -3.96 11.45
C LEU A 89 -4.38 -3.31 11.99
N ILE A 90 -3.99 -2.13 11.47
CA ILE A 90 -2.84 -1.36 11.97
C ILE A 90 -3.07 -0.93 13.43
N ILE A 91 -4.27 -0.43 13.75
CA ILE A 91 -4.61 -0.02 15.12
C ILE A 91 -4.67 -1.21 16.05
N ARG A 92 -5.28 -2.32 15.62
CA ARG A 92 -5.30 -3.57 16.39
C ARG A 92 -3.89 -4.06 16.69
N THR A 93 -3.01 -4.09 15.69
CA THR A 93 -1.60 -4.48 15.87
C THR A 93 -0.88 -3.56 16.85
N ALA A 94 -1.05 -2.24 16.70
CA ALA A 94 -0.47 -1.27 17.64
C ALA A 94 -0.94 -1.52 19.09
N HIS A 95 -2.25 -1.78 19.29
CA HIS A 95 -2.82 -2.11 20.59
C HIS A 95 -2.24 -3.41 21.15
N GLU A 96 -2.12 -4.47 20.34
CA GLU A 96 -1.54 -5.76 20.75
C GLU A 96 -0.06 -5.66 21.14
N LEU A 97 0.68 -4.73 20.52
CA LEU A 97 2.05 -4.40 20.88
C LEU A 97 2.14 -3.50 22.13
N GLY A 98 0.99 -3.11 22.72
CA GLY A 98 0.91 -2.33 23.96
C GLY A 98 0.97 -0.82 23.77
N CYS A 99 0.72 -0.32 22.56
CA CYS A 99 0.57 1.12 22.31
C CYS A 99 -0.73 1.65 22.92
N ASP A 100 -0.72 2.89 23.40
CA ASP A 100 -1.86 3.62 23.96
C ASP A 100 -2.25 4.86 23.17
N THR A 101 -1.40 5.26 22.24
CA THR A 101 -1.58 6.43 21.38
C THR A 101 -1.22 6.08 19.93
N PHE A 102 -2.00 6.57 18.99
CA PHE A 102 -1.72 6.45 17.55
C PHE A 102 -1.61 7.83 16.92
N VAL A 103 -0.49 8.13 16.29
CA VAL A 103 -0.18 9.40 15.65
C VAL A 103 -0.21 9.25 14.14
N HIS A 104 -1.20 9.86 13.51
CA HIS A 104 -1.39 9.84 12.06
C HIS A 104 -0.85 11.11 11.43
N ILE A 105 0.15 10.97 10.54
CA ILE A 105 0.84 12.08 9.87
C ILE A 105 0.38 12.16 8.42
N SER A 106 -0.18 13.30 8.00
CA SER A 106 -0.71 13.48 6.65
C SER A 106 -0.70 14.95 6.21
N PHE A 107 -1.30 15.23 5.05
CA PHE A 107 -1.46 16.58 4.49
C PHE A 107 -2.74 16.64 3.62
N PRO A 108 -3.25 17.87 3.31
CA PRO A 108 -4.59 18.05 2.74
C PRO A 108 -4.87 17.27 1.46
N ARG A 109 -3.90 17.16 0.53
CA ARG A 109 -4.10 16.43 -0.73
C ARG A 109 -4.41 14.97 -0.49
N HIS A 110 -3.66 14.28 0.40
CA HIS A 110 -3.93 12.88 0.74
C HIS A 110 -5.24 12.70 1.51
N LEU A 111 -5.62 13.68 2.35
CA LEU A 111 -6.89 13.65 3.07
C LEU A 111 -8.11 13.80 2.13
N ALA A 112 -7.91 14.25 0.89
CA ALA A 112 -8.97 14.40 -0.09
C ALA A 112 -9.29 13.10 -0.86
N TYR A 113 -8.42 12.09 -0.82
CA TYR A 113 -8.70 10.78 -1.43
C TYR A 113 -9.69 9.98 -0.60
N GLU A 114 -10.75 9.46 -1.25
CA GLU A 114 -11.86 8.74 -0.60
C GLU A 114 -11.37 7.59 0.28
N THR A 115 -10.57 6.69 -0.27
CA THR A 115 -10.05 5.52 0.46
C THR A 115 -9.12 5.90 1.62
N MET A 116 -8.33 6.96 1.48
CA MET A 116 -7.48 7.47 2.58
C MET A 116 -8.30 8.13 3.67
N SER A 117 -9.32 8.94 3.33
CA SER A 117 -10.19 9.54 4.33
C SER A 117 -10.99 8.48 5.10
N ARG A 118 -11.45 7.43 4.42
CA ARG A 118 -12.07 6.27 5.06
C ARG A 118 -11.11 5.56 6.01
N ARG A 119 -9.87 5.31 5.60
CA ARG A 119 -8.86 4.72 6.48
C ARG A 119 -8.70 5.51 7.78
N ILE A 120 -8.60 6.83 7.69
CA ILE A 120 -8.48 7.69 8.87
C ILE A 120 -9.71 7.57 9.76
N ALA A 121 -10.90 7.58 9.19
CA ALA A 121 -12.14 7.42 9.94
C ALA A 121 -12.21 6.05 10.64
N VAL A 122 -11.78 4.98 9.96
CA VAL A 122 -11.64 3.64 10.54
C VAL A 122 -10.60 3.61 11.66
N MET A 123 -9.42 4.20 11.45
CA MET A 123 -8.37 4.29 12.47
C MET A 123 -8.86 5.01 13.73
N LYS A 124 -9.58 6.12 13.59
CA LYS A 124 -10.19 6.84 14.72
C LYS A 124 -11.17 5.96 15.48
N ALA A 125 -12.10 5.32 14.76
CA ALA A 125 -13.09 4.46 15.36
C ALA A 125 -12.47 3.22 16.04
N ALA A 126 -11.43 2.65 15.44
CA ALA A 126 -10.70 1.53 16.03
C ALA A 126 -9.90 1.96 17.28
N CYS A 127 -9.26 3.14 17.27
CA CYS A 127 -8.62 3.67 18.47
C CYS A 127 -9.62 3.86 19.62
N GLU A 128 -10.82 4.38 19.33
CA GLU A 128 -11.89 4.50 20.34
C GLU A 128 -12.30 3.13 20.89
N GLU A 129 -12.47 2.12 20.01
CA GLU A 129 -12.83 0.75 20.40
C GLU A 129 -11.76 0.10 21.31
N PHE A 130 -10.49 0.29 20.99
CA PHE A 130 -9.37 -0.25 21.77
C PHE A 130 -8.93 0.62 22.97
N GLY A 131 -9.59 1.78 23.18
CA GLY A 131 -9.24 2.70 24.26
C GLY A 131 -7.91 3.43 24.06
N MET A 132 -7.45 3.54 22.81
CA MET A 132 -6.26 4.27 22.41
C MET A 132 -6.59 5.73 22.07
N LYS A 133 -5.63 6.63 22.26
CA LYS A 133 -5.74 7.99 21.76
C LYS A 133 -5.42 8.03 20.27
N PHE A 134 -6.17 8.82 19.51
CA PHE A 134 -5.87 9.12 18.10
C PHE A 134 -5.47 10.61 17.97
N GLU A 135 -4.29 10.83 17.44
CA GLU A 135 -3.72 12.16 17.21
C GLU A 135 -3.42 12.38 15.73
N MET A 136 -3.65 13.60 15.26
CA MET A 136 -3.39 14.02 13.88
C MET A 136 -2.27 15.03 13.83
N GLU A 137 -1.25 14.74 13.05
CA GLU A 137 -0.18 15.69 12.74
C GLU A 137 -0.17 16.03 11.25
N THR A 138 0.07 17.31 10.96
CA THR A 138 0.17 17.78 9.58
C THR A 138 1.63 17.94 9.19
N ALA A 139 2.03 17.29 8.09
CA ALA A 139 3.35 17.45 7.49
C ALA A 139 3.24 18.14 6.13
N PRO A 140 4.33 18.73 5.60
CA PRO A 140 4.33 19.29 4.25
C PRO A 140 4.08 18.23 3.18
N ASP A 141 3.32 18.59 2.14
CA ASP A 141 3.18 17.76 0.95
C ASP A 141 4.52 17.75 0.17
N PRO A 142 5.13 16.56 -0.09
CA PRO A 142 6.38 16.47 -0.83
C PRO A 142 6.30 16.96 -2.28
N THR A 143 5.09 17.11 -2.83
CA THR A 143 4.87 17.68 -4.18
C THR A 143 4.66 19.19 -4.18
N SER A 144 4.66 19.84 -2.98
CA SER A 144 4.57 21.29 -2.85
C SER A 144 5.93 21.96 -3.09
N ASP A 145 5.97 23.29 -2.98
CA ASP A 145 7.18 24.09 -3.18
C ASP A 145 8.36 23.70 -2.27
N VAL A 146 8.10 23.10 -1.10
CA VAL A 146 9.17 22.64 -0.20
C VAL A 146 9.86 21.36 -0.71
N GLY A 147 9.20 20.62 -1.60
CA GLY A 147 9.69 19.40 -2.18
C GLY A 147 9.93 18.28 -1.16
N VAL A 148 10.44 17.15 -1.64
CA VAL A 148 10.75 15.97 -0.83
C VAL A 148 11.73 16.33 0.30
N ALA A 149 12.80 17.08 -0.01
CA ALA A 149 13.82 17.44 0.99
C ALA A 149 13.25 18.27 2.15
N GLY A 150 12.37 19.23 1.86
CA GLY A 150 11.71 20.05 2.89
C GLY A 150 10.74 19.24 3.74
N ALA A 151 10.00 18.32 3.12
CA ALA A 151 9.10 17.41 3.83
C ALA A 151 9.86 16.46 4.77
N GLN A 152 10.99 15.90 4.32
CA GLN A 152 11.86 15.06 5.14
C GLN A 152 12.48 15.84 6.31
N ALA A 153 12.98 17.06 6.06
CA ALA A 153 13.55 17.91 7.10
C ALA A 153 12.53 18.23 8.20
N TYR A 154 11.27 18.47 7.81
CA TYR A 154 10.17 18.69 8.76
C TYR A 154 9.95 17.49 9.70
N ILE A 155 9.92 16.28 9.16
CA ILE A 155 9.76 15.05 9.97
C ILE A 155 10.94 14.88 10.94
N LEU A 156 12.17 15.09 10.46
CA LEU A 156 13.38 15.03 11.30
C LEU A 156 13.33 16.03 12.47
N GLU A 157 12.75 17.21 12.25
CA GLU A 157 12.60 18.26 13.29
C GLU A 157 11.49 17.91 14.27
N LYS A 158 10.34 17.40 13.78
CA LYS A 158 9.12 17.25 14.58
C LYS A 158 9.05 15.97 15.42
N VAL A 159 9.57 14.87 14.95
CA VAL A 159 9.47 13.60 15.69
C VAL A 159 10.06 13.66 17.12
N PRO A 160 11.19 14.32 17.39
CA PRO A 160 11.69 14.48 18.76
C PRO A 160 10.73 15.21 19.70
N GLU A 161 9.95 16.17 19.19
CA GLU A 161 8.90 16.88 19.90
C GLU A 161 7.68 15.98 20.12
N TRP A 162 7.25 15.28 19.08
CA TRP A 162 6.13 14.34 19.15
C TRP A 162 6.40 13.19 20.11
N SER A 163 7.61 12.60 20.10
CA SER A 163 7.99 11.53 21.01
C SER A 163 7.91 11.96 22.48
N LYS A 164 8.24 13.21 22.79
CA LYS A 164 8.07 13.79 24.14
C LYS A 164 6.59 13.99 24.51
N THR A 165 5.78 14.40 23.51
CA THR A 165 4.37 14.72 23.72
C THR A 165 3.51 13.47 23.86
N TYR A 166 3.75 12.46 23.01
CA TYR A 166 2.91 11.27 22.91
C TYR A 166 3.47 10.08 23.69
N GLY A 167 4.76 10.11 24.08
CA GLY A 167 5.39 9.08 24.88
C GLY A 167 5.90 7.87 24.10
N GLU A 168 6.55 6.96 24.83
CA GLU A 168 7.21 5.79 24.22
C GLU A 168 6.24 4.75 23.66
N LYS A 169 4.97 4.76 24.09
CA LYS A 169 3.91 3.84 23.63
C LYS A 169 3.08 4.41 22.47
N ALA A 170 3.59 5.42 21.79
CA ALA A 170 2.95 5.96 20.61
C ALA A 170 3.34 5.16 19.36
N ALA A 171 2.35 4.73 18.59
CA ALA A 171 2.55 4.19 17.24
C ALA A 171 2.35 5.31 16.22
N TYR A 172 3.19 5.34 15.20
CA TYR A 172 3.18 6.38 14.17
C TYR A 172 2.88 5.79 12.80
N PHE A 173 2.18 6.56 12.00
CA PHE A 173 1.87 6.24 10.61
C PHE A 173 1.93 7.52 9.76
N CYS A 174 2.55 7.45 8.59
CA CYS A 174 2.56 8.54 7.62
C CYS A 174 1.96 8.08 6.29
N THR A 175 1.19 8.98 5.64
CA THR A 175 0.49 8.68 4.39
C THR A 175 1.33 8.90 3.14
N ASN A 176 2.61 9.21 3.26
CA ASN A 176 3.49 9.41 2.12
C ASN A 176 4.88 8.81 2.37
N ASP A 177 5.39 8.11 1.36
CA ASP A 177 6.65 7.39 1.44
C ASP A 177 7.86 8.29 1.68
N ALA A 178 7.83 9.55 1.20
CA ALA A 178 8.89 10.52 1.48
C ALA A 178 9.07 10.82 2.98
N HIS A 179 8.02 10.66 3.78
CA HIS A 179 8.07 10.84 5.24
C HIS A 179 8.58 9.60 5.98
N THR A 180 8.54 8.41 5.34
CA THR A 180 8.80 7.13 6.02
C THR A 180 10.23 7.01 6.51
N GLU A 181 11.21 7.24 5.65
CA GLU A 181 12.63 7.13 6.03
C GLU A 181 13.01 8.02 7.23
N PRO A 182 12.75 9.36 7.20
CA PRO A 182 13.07 10.22 8.34
C PRO A 182 12.27 9.86 9.59
N LEU A 183 11.02 9.38 9.46
CA LEU A 183 10.21 8.92 10.58
C LEU A 183 10.86 7.68 11.25
N LEU A 184 11.17 6.64 10.49
CA LEU A 184 11.84 5.43 10.99
C LEU A 184 13.13 5.76 11.72
N LYS A 185 13.99 6.60 11.10
CA LYS A 185 15.26 7.04 11.69
C LYS A 185 15.08 7.71 13.04
N GLN A 186 14.09 8.57 13.17
CA GLN A 186 13.82 9.29 14.41
C GLN A 186 13.18 8.39 15.48
N LEU A 187 12.28 7.48 15.10
CA LEU A 187 11.66 6.55 16.04
C LEU A 187 12.67 5.54 16.61
N LEU A 188 13.68 5.14 15.83
CA LEU A 188 14.81 4.36 16.35
C LEU A 188 15.57 5.11 17.44
N GLN A 189 15.75 6.41 17.28
CA GLN A 189 16.51 7.25 18.21
C GLN A 189 15.70 7.71 19.43
N TYR A 190 14.44 8.07 19.26
CA TYR A 190 13.64 8.75 20.29
C TYR A 190 12.52 7.87 20.88
N GLY A 191 12.33 6.66 20.38
CA GLY A 191 11.26 5.76 20.81
C GLY A 191 9.98 5.89 20.01
N GLY A 192 9.05 4.97 20.23
CA GLY A 192 7.79 4.83 19.49
C GLY A 192 7.77 3.58 18.61
N TYR A 193 6.62 3.34 17.99
CA TYR A 193 6.33 2.16 17.17
C TYR A 193 5.98 2.58 15.75
N PHE A 194 6.32 1.74 14.79
CA PHE A 194 5.94 1.88 13.40
C PHE A 194 5.43 0.53 12.89
N ILE A 195 4.12 0.42 12.64
CA ILE A 195 3.48 -0.86 12.32
C ILE A 195 3.70 -1.24 10.87
N GLU A 196 3.44 -0.32 9.95
CA GLU A 196 3.71 -0.50 8.53
C GLU A 196 3.67 0.84 7.78
N ALA A 197 4.30 0.87 6.60
CA ALA A 197 4.23 2.02 5.70
C ALA A 197 2.88 2.12 4.97
N ASP A 198 2.64 3.21 4.28
CA ASP A 198 1.48 3.37 3.39
C ASP A 198 1.47 2.31 2.28
N LEU A 199 2.61 2.14 1.60
CA LEU A 199 2.89 1.05 0.66
C LEU A 199 3.94 0.12 1.29
N PRO A 200 3.50 -0.93 2.04
CA PRO A 200 4.42 -1.69 2.87
C PRO A 200 5.45 -2.49 2.07
N SER A 201 6.69 -2.41 2.51
CA SER A 201 7.83 -3.14 1.96
C SER A 201 9.02 -3.05 2.90
N PRO A 202 9.87 -4.09 3.03
CA PRO A 202 11.15 -3.97 3.72
C PRO A 202 12.09 -2.95 3.06
N LEU A 203 11.80 -2.57 1.81
CA LEU A 203 12.54 -1.52 1.08
C LEU A 203 12.03 -0.11 1.38
N MET A 204 10.85 0.04 1.97
CA MET A 204 10.22 1.34 2.16
C MET A 204 10.79 2.08 3.37
N GLY A 205 11.75 2.97 3.10
CA GLY A 205 12.40 3.83 4.10
C GLY A 205 13.45 3.14 4.97
N TYR A 206 13.37 1.81 5.17
CA TYR A 206 14.29 1.08 6.05
C TYR A 206 15.75 1.15 5.62
N PRO A 207 16.13 0.92 4.33
CA PRO A 207 17.53 0.96 3.93
C PRO A 207 18.18 2.32 4.21
N GLY A 208 17.48 3.42 3.89
CA GLY A 208 17.98 4.77 4.14
C GLY A 208 18.06 5.10 5.63
N ALA A 209 17.02 4.76 6.40
CA ALA A 209 16.98 5.00 7.84
C ALA A 209 18.10 4.27 8.60
N LEU A 210 18.44 3.06 8.16
CA LEU A 210 19.46 2.18 8.76
C LEU A 210 20.84 2.35 8.14
N GLY A 211 20.95 3.00 6.98
CA GLY A 211 22.22 3.16 6.24
C GLY A 211 22.76 1.85 5.69
N ILE A 212 21.88 0.91 5.30
CA ILE A 212 22.27 -0.42 4.75
C ILE A 212 22.14 -0.46 3.24
N ASP A 213 23.04 -1.20 2.59
CA ASP A 213 23.01 -1.49 1.16
C ASP A 213 22.42 -2.89 0.93
N LEU A 214 21.38 -2.97 0.13
CA LEU A 214 20.65 -4.20 -0.22
C LEU A 214 20.89 -4.66 -1.67
N THR A 215 21.90 -4.10 -2.34
CA THR A 215 22.20 -4.41 -3.75
C THR A 215 22.49 -5.90 -3.96
N ALA A 216 23.15 -6.53 -2.99
CA ALA A 216 23.47 -7.97 -3.06
C ALA A 216 22.26 -8.89 -2.90
N GLU A 217 21.21 -8.41 -2.24
CA GLU A 217 19.96 -9.13 -1.97
C GLU A 217 18.88 -8.81 -3.01
N ALA A 218 19.18 -8.01 -4.03
CA ALA A 218 18.18 -7.55 -5.01
C ALA A 218 17.35 -8.69 -5.61
N GLY A 219 16.02 -8.59 -5.46
CA GLY A 219 15.04 -9.60 -5.92
C GLY A 219 14.79 -10.76 -4.95
N ASP A 220 15.57 -10.90 -3.87
CA ASP A 220 15.39 -11.92 -2.83
C ASP A 220 14.80 -11.28 -1.56
N PHE A 221 13.46 -11.19 -1.51
CA PHE A 221 12.77 -10.51 -0.40
C PHE A 221 12.96 -11.19 0.95
N GLN A 222 13.22 -12.48 1.01
CA GLN A 222 13.52 -13.16 2.26
C GLN A 222 14.87 -12.69 2.84
N LYS A 223 15.90 -12.58 2.00
CA LYS A 223 17.20 -12.03 2.42
C LYS A 223 17.12 -10.54 2.71
N ILE A 224 16.34 -9.79 1.93
CA ILE A 224 16.09 -8.36 2.18
C ILE A 224 15.47 -8.18 3.57
N LEU A 225 14.39 -8.91 3.85
CA LEU A 225 13.70 -8.83 5.15
C LEU A 225 14.63 -9.22 6.30
N ALA A 226 15.36 -10.33 6.19
CA ALA A 226 16.28 -10.78 7.22
C ALA A 226 17.37 -9.73 7.51
N LYS A 227 17.95 -9.14 6.49
CA LYS A 227 19.00 -8.11 6.66
C LYS A 227 18.47 -6.80 7.25
N VAL A 228 17.25 -6.40 6.88
CA VAL A 228 16.55 -5.25 7.49
C VAL A 228 16.22 -5.54 8.95
N GLU A 229 15.72 -6.73 9.25
CA GLU A 229 15.39 -7.18 10.61
C GLU A 229 16.62 -7.20 11.52
N ASP A 230 17.73 -7.79 11.05
CA ASP A 230 19.00 -7.79 11.78
C ASP A 230 19.44 -6.35 12.14
N ALA A 231 19.39 -5.43 11.15
CA ALA A 231 19.75 -4.04 11.37
C ALA A 231 18.78 -3.29 12.31
N ILE A 232 17.49 -3.58 12.26
CA ILE A 232 16.49 -3.06 13.21
C ILE A 232 16.79 -3.56 14.63
N CYS A 233 17.10 -4.85 14.78
CA CYS A 233 17.44 -5.43 16.07
C CYS A 233 18.73 -4.83 16.64
N GLU A 234 19.78 -4.68 15.84
CA GLU A 234 21.04 -4.02 16.21
C GLU A 234 20.83 -2.55 16.63
N ALA A 235 19.89 -1.85 16.00
CA ALA A 235 19.52 -0.49 16.35
C ALA A 235 18.58 -0.40 17.57
N GLY A 236 18.24 -1.52 18.23
CA GLY A 236 17.36 -1.57 19.40
C GLY A 236 15.86 -1.40 19.06
N GLY A 237 15.47 -1.67 17.82
CA GLY A 237 14.10 -1.53 17.32
C GLY A 237 13.26 -2.82 17.41
N ALA A 238 13.82 -3.94 17.86
CA ALA A 238 13.12 -5.22 17.92
C ALA A 238 11.74 -5.12 18.58
N GLY A 239 10.70 -5.69 17.94
CA GLY A 239 9.32 -5.70 18.42
C GLY A 239 8.56 -4.37 18.27
N ARG A 240 9.17 -3.33 17.68
CA ARG A 240 8.56 -2.01 17.51
C ARG A 240 8.38 -1.56 16.08
N PHE A 241 8.99 -2.27 15.13
CA PHE A 241 8.96 -1.92 13.71
C PHE A 241 8.40 -3.08 12.89
N GLY A 242 7.48 -2.75 12.02
CA GLY A 242 6.81 -3.73 11.17
C GLY A 242 6.75 -3.30 9.71
N THR A 243 6.41 -4.26 8.87
CA THR A 243 6.24 -4.13 7.43
C THR A 243 5.39 -5.28 6.90
N TRP A 244 5.13 -5.34 5.60
CA TRP A 244 4.85 -6.61 4.94
C TRP A 244 6.17 -7.30 4.60
N ALA A 245 6.20 -8.62 4.67
CA ALA A 245 7.42 -9.39 4.40
C ALA A 245 7.90 -9.23 2.94
N TYR A 246 6.95 -8.99 2.03
CA TYR A 246 7.21 -8.76 0.61
C TYR A 246 6.68 -7.38 0.20
N SER A 247 7.35 -6.77 -0.77
CA SER A 247 6.93 -5.47 -1.30
C SER A 247 5.54 -5.53 -1.93
N TYR A 248 4.66 -4.63 -1.51
CA TYR A 248 3.35 -4.47 -2.12
C TYR A 248 3.44 -4.28 -3.64
N GLY A 249 4.16 -3.26 -4.10
CA GLY A 249 4.23 -2.93 -5.52
C GLY A 249 4.83 -4.03 -6.39
N TYR A 250 5.90 -4.70 -5.91
CA TYR A 250 6.48 -5.83 -6.65
C TYR A 250 5.52 -7.01 -6.74
N THR A 251 4.99 -7.46 -5.59
CA THR A 251 4.14 -8.65 -5.52
C THR A 251 2.84 -8.46 -6.29
N THR A 252 2.19 -7.29 -6.17
CA THR A 252 0.94 -7.05 -6.89
C THR A 252 1.17 -6.92 -8.40
N THR A 253 2.25 -6.28 -8.84
CA THR A 253 2.57 -6.17 -10.28
C THR A 253 2.84 -7.55 -10.89
N ALA A 254 3.71 -8.33 -10.26
CA ALA A 254 4.07 -9.67 -10.76
C ALA A 254 2.88 -10.64 -10.65
N GLY A 255 2.16 -10.59 -9.53
CA GLY A 255 0.99 -11.44 -9.28
C GLY A 255 -0.19 -11.13 -10.22
N LEU A 256 -0.48 -9.85 -10.52
CA LEU A 256 -1.51 -9.50 -11.50
C LEU A 256 -1.12 -9.98 -12.91
N ALA A 257 0.16 -9.91 -13.27
CA ALA A 257 0.64 -10.44 -14.54
C ALA A 257 0.47 -11.98 -14.62
N GLN A 258 0.78 -12.68 -13.52
CA GLN A 258 0.59 -14.14 -13.42
C GLN A 258 -0.91 -14.49 -13.42
N HIS A 259 -1.73 -13.77 -12.68
CA HIS A 259 -3.18 -13.97 -12.66
C HIS A 259 -3.80 -13.79 -14.04
N ALA A 260 -3.43 -12.71 -14.76
CA ALA A 260 -3.87 -12.51 -16.13
C ALA A 260 -3.46 -13.68 -17.06
N LEU A 261 -2.26 -14.21 -16.89
CA LEU A 261 -1.78 -15.37 -17.65
C LEU A 261 -2.62 -16.62 -17.34
N ASN A 262 -2.89 -16.89 -16.06
CA ASN A 262 -3.71 -18.02 -15.61
C ASN A 262 -5.15 -17.92 -16.18
N VAL A 263 -5.74 -16.72 -16.17
CA VAL A 263 -7.07 -16.46 -16.75
C VAL A 263 -7.07 -16.71 -18.27
N ILE A 264 -6.05 -16.20 -18.98
CA ILE A 264 -5.93 -16.41 -20.45
C ILE A 264 -5.80 -17.90 -20.79
N ASN A 265 -5.15 -18.68 -19.94
CA ASN A 265 -4.99 -20.13 -20.09
C ASN A 265 -6.23 -20.92 -19.65
N GLY A 266 -7.21 -20.28 -19.00
CA GLY A 266 -8.41 -20.95 -18.46
C GLY A 266 -8.14 -21.71 -17.15
N GLU A 267 -7.12 -21.29 -16.39
CA GLU A 267 -6.68 -21.92 -15.13
C GLU A 267 -7.23 -21.18 -13.90
N SER A 268 -7.75 -19.97 -14.08
CA SER A 268 -8.27 -19.09 -13.02
C SER A 268 -9.47 -18.28 -13.51
N GLU A 269 -10.35 -17.91 -12.58
CA GLU A 269 -11.42 -16.96 -12.82
C GLU A 269 -10.90 -15.53 -12.58
N LEU A 270 -11.24 -14.58 -13.48
CA LEU A 270 -10.69 -13.23 -13.45
C LEU A 270 -11.03 -12.49 -12.14
N CYS A 271 -12.28 -12.55 -11.72
CA CYS A 271 -12.81 -11.83 -10.55
C CYS A 271 -13.06 -12.79 -9.39
N ASP A 272 -12.03 -13.55 -9.01
CA ASP A 272 -12.03 -14.43 -7.84
C ASP A 272 -10.86 -14.09 -6.92
N ILE A 273 -11.18 -13.77 -5.65
CA ILE A 273 -10.18 -13.31 -4.68
C ILE A 273 -9.16 -14.40 -4.32
N ASP A 274 -9.59 -15.66 -4.28
CA ASP A 274 -8.71 -16.77 -3.93
C ASP A 274 -7.71 -17.05 -5.08
N ASP A 275 -8.14 -16.94 -6.33
CA ASP A 275 -7.28 -17.05 -7.50
C ASP A 275 -6.28 -15.88 -7.59
N ILE A 276 -6.71 -14.65 -7.26
CA ILE A 276 -5.83 -13.48 -7.17
C ILE A 276 -4.79 -13.68 -6.06
N ALA A 277 -5.21 -14.09 -4.86
CA ALA A 277 -4.33 -14.33 -3.73
C ALA A 277 -3.32 -15.45 -4.01
N LYS A 278 -3.74 -16.50 -4.71
CA LYS A 278 -2.87 -17.60 -5.15
C LYS A 278 -1.78 -17.12 -6.11
N ALA A 279 -2.12 -16.25 -7.07
CA ALA A 279 -1.13 -15.66 -7.96
C ALA A 279 -0.15 -14.75 -7.22
N TYR A 280 -0.62 -13.98 -6.23
CA TYR A 280 0.25 -13.17 -5.37
C TYR A 280 1.19 -14.03 -4.52
N HIS A 281 0.70 -15.16 -4.01
CA HIS A 281 1.49 -16.08 -3.19
C HIS A 281 2.69 -16.67 -3.95
N GLU A 282 2.63 -16.80 -5.28
CA GLU A 282 3.78 -17.25 -6.09
C GLU A 282 5.00 -16.32 -5.95
N PHE A 283 4.77 -15.03 -5.68
CA PHE A 283 5.81 -14.00 -5.50
C PHE A 283 6.02 -13.60 -4.03
N SER A 284 5.29 -14.23 -3.11
CA SER A 284 5.36 -14.00 -1.67
C SER A 284 5.09 -15.29 -0.87
N PRO A 285 5.91 -16.34 -1.05
CA PRO A 285 5.58 -17.70 -0.62
C PRO A 285 5.39 -17.90 0.88
N GLU A 286 5.91 -17.01 1.73
CA GLU A 286 5.77 -17.11 3.19
C GLU A 286 4.71 -16.16 3.75
N ALA A 287 4.18 -15.27 2.93
CA ALA A 287 3.16 -14.33 3.34
C ALA A 287 1.76 -14.84 3.01
N SER A 288 0.82 -14.63 3.89
CA SER A 288 -0.60 -14.82 3.61
C SER A 288 -1.22 -13.52 3.08
N TRP A 289 -2.24 -13.68 2.23
CA TRP A 289 -3.03 -12.60 1.67
C TRP A 289 -4.49 -12.76 2.04
N ASN A 290 -5.19 -11.66 2.17
CA ASN A 290 -6.63 -11.60 2.28
C ASN A 290 -7.14 -10.36 1.56
N GLY A 291 -8.44 -10.30 1.33
CA GLY A 291 -9.07 -9.17 0.68
C GLY A 291 -10.58 -9.31 0.60
N SER A 292 -11.21 -8.28 0.07
CA SER A 292 -12.65 -8.24 -0.12
C SER A 292 -13.01 -7.40 -1.34
N ASN A 293 -14.25 -7.55 -1.83
CA ASN A 293 -14.77 -6.63 -2.84
C ASN A 293 -14.87 -5.21 -2.27
N TYR A 294 -14.49 -4.24 -3.07
CA TYR A 294 -14.70 -2.83 -2.75
C TYR A 294 -16.20 -2.55 -2.55
N THR A 295 -16.53 -1.93 -1.44
CA THR A 295 -17.89 -1.46 -1.14
C THR A 295 -17.93 0.05 -1.24
N ASN A 296 -18.75 0.57 -2.15
CA ASN A 296 -18.99 2.01 -2.26
C ASN A 296 -19.63 2.53 -0.96
N ALA A 297 -18.93 3.43 -0.26
CA ALA A 297 -19.38 3.94 1.04
C ALA A 297 -20.70 4.74 0.98
N THR A 298 -21.03 5.28 -0.18
CA THR A 298 -22.26 6.08 -0.36
C THR A 298 -23.47 5.23 -0.65
N THR A 299 -23.33 4.21 -1.49
CA THR A 299 -24.43 3.36 -1.95
C THR A 299 -24.52 2.03 -1.20
N GLY A 300 -23.43 1.57 -0.55
CA GLY A 300 -23.33 0.25 0.06
C GLY A 300 -23.22 -0.89 -0.97
N VAL A 301 -23.09 -0.58 -2.24
CA VAL A 301 -22.98 -1.58 -3.31
C VAL A 301 -21.56 -2.13 -3.37
N LYS A 302 -21.43 -3.45 -3.39
CA LYS A 302 -20.15 -4.15 -3.66
C LYS A 302 -19.91 -4.20 -5.16
N ALA A 303 -18.68 -3.86 -5.55
CA ALA A 303 -18.25 -4.00 -6.93
C ALA A 303 -17.83 -5.46 -7.22
N ASP A 304 -18.25 -5.99 -8.37
CA ASP A 304 -17.97 -7.39 -8.72
C ASP A 304 -16.53 -7.60 -9.24
N ASN A 305 -15.91 -6.54 -9.77
CA ASN A 305 -14.59 -6.56 -10.41
C ASN A 305 -13.53 -5.71 -9.70
N THR A 306 -13.81 -5.20 -8.52
CA THR A 306 -12.89 -4.35 -7.76
C THR A 306 -12.62 -4.97 -6.39
N PHE A 307 -11.37 -5.34 -6.16
CA PHE A 307 -10.92 -6.00 -4.93
C PHE A 307 -9.95 -5.12 -4.17
N LEU A 308 -10.09 -5.15 -2.85
CA LEU A 308 -9.15 -4.57 -1.91
C LEU A 308 -8.37 -5.71 -1.27
N VAL A 309 -7.04 -5.66 -1.31
CA VAL A 309 -6.15 -6.75 -0.89
C VAL A 309 -5.13 -6.27 0.13
N TYR A 310 -4.72 -7.16 1.02
CA TYR A 310 -3.66 -6.89 1.99
C TYR A 310 -2.90 -8.17 2.35
N GLN A 311 -1.64 -7.98 2.74
CA GLN A 311 -0.76 -9.02 3.24
C GLN A 311 -0.72 -8.99 4.76
N ASP A 312 -0.32 -10.09 5.39
CA ASP A 312 -0.10 -10.14 6.84
C ASP A 312 1.04 -9.22 7.26
N THR A 313 0.82 -8.47 8.33
CA THR A 313 1.83 -7.61 8.95
C THR A 313 2.91 -8.46 9.62
N TYR A 314 4.17 -8.18 9.32
CA TYR A 314 5.33 -8.79 9.94
C TYR A 314 6.00 -7.80 10.90
N ILE A 315 6.21 -8.20 12.16
CA ILE A 315 6.94 -7.41 13.15
C ILE A 315 8.36 -7.95 13.26
N MET A 316 9.32 -7.07 13.01
CA MET A 316 10.75 -7.39 13.08
C MET A 316 11.22 -7.57 14.53
N GLY A 317 11.91 -8.67 14.82
CA GLY A 317 12.37 -9.07 16.14
C GLY A 317 13.48 -10.10 16.10
N ASP A 318 13.78 -10.76 17.20
CA ASP A 318 14.75 -11.84 17.28
C ASP A 318 14.16 -13.05 18.02
N PRO A 319 13.42 -13.93 17.29
CA PRO A 319 13.00 -13.80 15.87
C PRO A 319 11.81 -12.85 15.70
N GLY A 320 11.60 -12.38 14.46
CA GLY A 320 10.39 -11.67 14.08
C GLY A 320 9.18 -12.61 13.85
N TRP A 321 7.99 -12.03 13.70
CA TRP A 321 6.75 -12.82 13.59
C TRP A 321 5.66 -12.14 12.78
N PHE A 322 4.80 -12.94 12.16
CA PHE A 322 3.57 -12.49 11.54
C PHE A 322 2.49 -12.25 12.60
N MET A 323 1.68 -11.21 12.42
CA MET A 323 0.59 -10.85 13.34
C MET A 323 -0.69 -11.67 13.14
N GLY A 324 -0.78 -12.47 12.07
CA GLY A 324 -1.98 -13.18 11.69
C GLY A 324 -3.11 -12.27 11.22
N SER A 325 -2.78 -11.07 10.74
CA SER A 325 -3.74 -10.03 10.34
C SER A 325 -4.72 -10.52 9.28
N THR A 326 -4.28 -11.38 8.36
CA THR A 326 -5.11 -11.95 7.30
C THR A 326 -6.14 -12.97 7.79
N SER A 327 -6.01 -13.46 9.01
CA SER A 327 -6.98 -14.35 9.66
C SER A 327 -7.96 -13.62 10.58
N VAL A 328 -7.84 -12.28 10.68
CA VAL A 328 -8.69 -11.45 11.52
C VAL A 328 -9.93 -11.04 10.74
N GLU A 329 -11.11 -11.29 11.31
CA GLU A 329 -12.36 -10.76 10.79
C GLU A 329 -12.45 -9.27 11.11
N VAL A 330 -12.39 -8.42 10.09
CA VAL A 330 -12.61 -6.97 10.24
C VAL A 330 -14.11 -6.72 10.42
N PRO A 331 -14.54 -6.04 11.51
CA PRO A 331 -15.96 -5.82 11.74
C PRO A 331 -16.66 -5.09 10.59
N GLU A 332 -17.81 -5.59 10.16
CA GLU A 332 -18.59 -5.06 9.01
C GLU A 332 -18.86 -3.55 9.08
N LYS A 333 -19.02 -3.02 10.29
CA LYS A 333 -19.23 -1.58 10.51
C LYS A 333 -18.16 -0.69 9.89
N TYR A 334 -16.92 -1.20 9.75
CA TYR A 334 -15.81 -0.43 9.18
C TYR A 334 -15.85 -0.30 7.67
N PHE A 335 -16.50 -1.25 6.96
CA PHE A 335 -16.61 -1.17 5.50
C PHE A 335 -17.62 -0.11 5.02
N THR A 336 -18.39 0.49 5.90
CA THR A 336 -19.35 1.56 5.60
C THR A 336 -19.01 2.89 6.27
N VAL A 337 -17.86 2.99 6.94
CA VAL A 337 -17.34 4.24 7.51
C VAL A 337 -17.00 5.22 6.39
N LYS A 338 -17.36 6.50 6.57
CA LYS A 338 -17.14 7.61 5.62
C LYS A 338 -16.12 8.59 6.16
#